data_c1abfca3e1b835e3bbcee70a467e7aaa
#
_entry.id   c1abfca3e1b835e3bbcee70a467e7aaa
#
_cell.length_a   1.000
_cell.length_b   1.000
_cell.length_c   1.000
_cell.angle_alpha   90.00
_cell.angle_beta   90.00
_cell.angle_gamma   90.00
#
_symmetry.space_group_name_H-M   'P 1'
#
loop_
_entity.id
_entity.type
_entity.pdbx_description
1 polymer ?
#
loop_
_entity_poly.entity_id
_entity_poly.type
_entity_poly.pdbx_seq_one_letter_code
_entity_poly.pdbx_strand_id
1 'polypeptide(L)'
;MKHTCLAAGIAAALLITLSACGAVSPQETLSRELGVDLSSGTAFSSYDTHGGNGDGTSCTVLDFTDHSLAGQLEDASDWTPLPLDPTAQALVYGISEDTISIGPFLTDADGAPLVPEIQTGYYRLLDRQHNKETPLLERFSFNFTLALYDTDTDRLYVCELDT
;
A
#
# COMPACT_ATOMS: atom_id res chain seq x y z
N MET A 1 12.78 -16.30 -79.14
CA MET A 1 12.68 -17.18 -77.97
C MET A 1 13.18 -16.38 -76.80
N LYS A 2 12.25 -15.90 -75.92
CA LYS A 2 12.55 -15.04 -74.81
C LYS A 2 12.29 -15.87 -73.55
N HIS A 3 13.32 -16.12 -72.73
CA HIS A 3 13.21 -16.79 -71.43
C HIS A 3 13.01 -15.76 -70.33
N THR A 4 11.84 -15.74 -69.74
CA THR A 4 11.53 -14.92 -68.56
C THR A 4 11.81 -15.75 -67.30
N CYS A 5 12.85 -15.35 -66.54
CA CYS A 5 13.11 -15.90 -65.21
C CYS A 5 12.20 -15.23 -64.19
N LEU A 6 11.37 -16.01 -63.52
CA LEU A 6 10.52 -15.57 -62.41
C LEU A 6 11.34 -15.67 -61.13
N ALA A 7 11.69 -14.58 -60.51
CA ALA A 7 12.34 -14.54 -59.21
C ALA A 7 11.25 -14.56 -58.12
N ALA A 8 11.17 -15.65 -57.34
CA ALA A 8 10.31 -15.76 -56.18
C ALA A 8 11.03 -15.12 -54.97
N GLY A 9 10.53 -13.98 -54.53
CA GLY A 9 10.97 -13.33 -53.28
C GLY A 9 10.29 -13.97 -52.06
N ILE A 10 11.07 -14.62 -51.22
CA ILE A 10 10.62 -15.11 -49.90
C ILE A 10 10.71 -13.95 -48.91
N ALA A 11 9.58 -13.37 -48.54
CA ALA A 11 9.48 -12.40 -47.44
C ALA A 11 9.46 -13.16 -46.10
N ALA A 12 10.58 -13.18 -45.40
CA ALA A 12 10.67 -13.67 -44.05
C ALA A 12 10.05 -12.63 -43.10
N ALA A 13 8.84 -12.87 -42.66
CA ALA A 13 8.21 -12.08 -41.61
C ALA A 13 8.86 -12.42 -40.25
N LEU A 14 9.72 -11.51 -39.77
CA LEU A 14 10.32 -11.59 -38.45
C LEU A 14 9.26 -11.21 -37.41
N LEU A 15 8.62 -12.20 -36.79
CA LEU A 15 7.74 -12.02 -35.62
C LEU A 15 8.61 -11.67 -34.44
N ILE A 16 8.76 -10.37 -34.15
CA ILE A 16 9.33 -9.87 -32.90
C ILE A 16 8.25 -10.10 -31.82
N THR A 17 8.34 -11.18 -31.09
CA THR A 17 7.61 -11.34 -29.83
C THR A 17 8.22 -10.40 -28.81
N LEU A 18 7.62 -9.22 -28.64
CA LEU A 18 7.87 -8.36 -27.47
C LEU A 18 7.39 -9.15 -26.25
N SER A 19 8.31 -9.83 -25.56
CA SER A 19 8.10 -10.27 -24.19
C SER A 19 7.97 -8.98 -23.37
N ALA A 20 6.76 -8.50 -23.15
CA ALA A 20 6.46 -7.53 -22.11
C ALA A 20 6.82 -8.22 -20.81
N CYS A 21 8.01 -7.91 -20.26
CA CYS A 21 8.35 -8.17 -18.89
C CYS A 21 7.32 -7.39 -18.09
N GLY A 22 6.27 -8.06 -17.59
CA GLY A 22 5.18 -7.43 -16.88
C GLY A 22 5.75 -6.75 -15.64
N ALA A 23 5.79 -5.42 -15.64
CA ALA A 23 6.05 -4.67 -14.43
C ALA A 23 4.96 -5.05 -13.43
N VAL A 24 5.36 -5.52 -12.25
CA VAL A 24 4.44 -5.80 -11.13
C VAL A 24 3.68 -4.52 -10.83
N SER A 25 2.37 -4.57 -10.77
CA SER A 25 1.58 -3.38 -10.47
C SER A 25 1.79 -2.96 -9.00
N PRO A 26 1.66 -1.65 -8.68
CA PRO A 26 1.72 -1.20 -7.28
C PRO A 26 0.76 -1.98 -6.38
N GLN A 27 -0.45 -2.23 -6.84
CA GLN A 27 -1.48 -2.98 -6.11
C GLN A 27 -1.08 -4.44 -5.88
N GLU A 28 -0.42 -5.10 -6.84
CA GLU A 28 0.11 -6.46 -6.67
C GLU A 28 1.26 -6.48 -5.65
N THR A 29 2.06 -5.42 -5.60
CA THR A 29 3.11 -5.26 -4.58
C THR A 29 2.48 -5.14 -3.19
N LEU A 30 1.47 -4.28 -3.02
CA LEU A 30 0.72 -4.15 -1.78
C LEU A 30 0.00 -5.45 -1.37
N SER A 31 -0.59 -6.17 -2.33
CA SER A 31 -1.22 -7.49 -2.07
C SER A 31 -0.23 -8.45 -1.44
N ARG A 32 0.98 -8.50 -1.98
CA ARG A 32 2.05 -9.38 -1.49
C ARG A 32 2.55 -8.97 -0.10
N GLU A 33 2.73 -7.68 0.11
CA GLU A 33 3.17 -7.11 1.39
C GLU A 33 2.14 -7.34 2.49
N LEU A 34 0.87 -7.09 2.18
CA LEU A 34 -0.24 -7.21 3.12
C LEU A 34 -0.80 -8.64 3.25
N GLY A 35 -0.34 -9.59 2.41
CA GLY A 35 -0.75 -11.00 2.48
C GLY A 35 -2.22 -11.24 2.15
N VAL A 36 -2.86 -10.33 1.41
CA VAL A 36 -4.27 -10.41 1.00
C VAL A 36 -4.42 -10.03 -0.47
N ASP A 37 -5.43 -10.53 -1.14
CA ASP A 37 -5.69 -10.21 -2.54
C ASP A 37 -6.44 -8.87 -2.66
N LEU A 38 -5.74 -7.87 -3.19
CA LEU A 38 -6.30 -6.53 -3.43
C LEU A 38 -6.76 -6.33 -4.88
N SER A 39 -6.77 -7.37 -5.72
CA SER A 39 -7.02 -7.25 -7.17
C SER A 39 -8.40 -6.70 -7.51
N SER A 40 -9.40 -6.89 -6.65
CA SER A 40 -10.76 -6.33 -6.81
C SER A 40 -10.87 -4.86 -6.39
N GLY A 41 -9.88 -4.32 -5.69
CA GLY A 41 -9.88 -2.93 -5.25
C GLY A 41 -9.64 -1.95 -6.41
N THR A 42 -10.30 -0.81 -6.34
CA THR A 42 -10.12 0.29 -7.28
C THR A 42 -9.40 1.45 -6.60
N ALA A 43 -8.39 2.02 -7.25
CA ALA A 43 -7.68 3.18 -6.71
C ALA A 43 -8.66 4.36 -6.55
N PHE A 44 -8.83 4.83 -5.30
CA PHE A 44 -9.67 5.95 -4.94
C PHE A 44 -8.88 7.25 -4.86
N SER A 45 -7.78 7.25 -4.12
CA SER A 45 -6.87 8.38 -3.99
C SER A 45 -5.46 7.93 -3.63
N SER A 46 -4.49 8.83 -3.82
CA SER A 46 -3.12 8.63 -3.37
C SER A 46 -2.52 9.95 -2.91
N TYR A 47 -1.70 9.87 -1.88
CA TYR A 47 -0.85 10.95 -1.35
C TYR A 47 0.57 10.42 -1.28
N ASP A 48 1.57 11.22 -1.64
CA ASP A 48 2.98 10.82 -1.60
C ASP A 48 3.89 12.05 -1.54
N THR A 49 4.78 12.05 -0.56
CA THR A 49 5.79 13.09 -0.35
C THR A 49 7.22 12.56 -0.42
N HIS A 50 7.42 11.29 -0.80
CA HIS A 50 8.76 10.72 -0.86
C HIS A 50 9.66 11.50 -1.82
N GLY A 51 10.82 11.89 -1.32
CA GLY A 51 11.86 12.55 -2.09
C GLY A 51 12.86 11.56 -2.71
N GLY A 52 13.88 12.09 -3.37
CA GLY A 52 14.92 11.28 -4.01
C GLY A 52 15.81 10.47 -3.06
N ASN A 53 15.79 10.76 -1.76
CA ASN A 53 16.47 10.01 -0.68
C ASN A 53 15.59 8.89 -0.07
N GLY A 54 14.31 8.81 -0.46
CA GLY A 54 13.39 7.80 0.03
C GLY A 54 12.62 8.18 1.30
N ASP A 55 12.95 9.30 1.96
CA ASP A 55 12.19 9.78 3.11
C ASP A 55 10.87 10.41 2.66
N GLY A 56 9.81 10.13 3.38
CA GLY A 56 8.49 10.68 3.08
C GLY A 56 7.34 9.91 3.70
N THR A 57 6.14 10.41 3.43
CA THR A 57 4.88 9.78 3.84
C THR A 57 4.06 9.53 2.58
N SER A 58 3.50 8.33 2.46
CA SER A 58 2.50 8.04 1.43
C SER A 58 1.24 7.43 2.03
N CYS A 59 0.13 7.55 1.32
CA CYS A 59 -1.11 6.86 1.63
C CYS A 59 -1.86 6.55 0.33
N THR A 60 -2.05 5.27 0.04
CA THR A 60 -2.87 4.78 -1.07
C THR A 60 -4.21 4.32 -0.52
N VAL A 61 -5.29 4.78 -1.13
CA VAL A 61 -6.66 4.38 -0.75
C VAL A 61 -7.27 3.56 -1.87
N LEU A 62 -7.76 2.38 -1.52
CA LEU A 62 -8.46 1.47 -2.42
C LEU A 62 -9.93 1.33 -1.98
N ASP A 63 -10.84 1.46 -2.94
CA ASP A 63 -12.27 1.22 -2.79
C ASP A 63 -12.60 -0.22 -3.20
N PHE A 64 -13.40 -0.89 -2.39
CA PHE A 64 -13.95 -2.21 -2.69
C PHE A 64 -15.49 -2.09 -2.72
N THR A 65 -16.16 -2.80 -3.61
CA THR A 65 -17.62 -2.64 -3.80
C THR A 65 -18.43 -3.85 -3.38
N ASP A 66 -17.77 -4.93 -2.98
CA ASP A 66 -18.38 -6.24 -2.81
C ASP A 66 -18.08 -6.88 -1.45
N HIS A 67 -17.47 -6.14 -0.53
CA HIS A 67 -17.01 -6.61 0.78
C HIS A 67 -16.10 -7.87 0.72
N SER A 68 -15.52 -8.16 -0.45
CA SER A 68 -14.67 -9.35 -0.64
C SER A 68 -13.41 -9.31 0.21
N LEU A 69 -12.90 -8.11 0.52
CA LEU A 69 -11.74 -7.94 1.37
C LEU A 69 -12.06 -8.28 2.83
N ALA A 70 -13.22 -7.89 3.34
CA ALA A 70 -13.61 -8.14 4.73
C ALA A 70 -13.49 -9.62 5.11
N GLY A 71 -14.00 -10.52 4.26
CA GLY A 71 -13.90 -11.97 4.49
C GLY A 71 -12.47 -12.50 4.50
N GLN A 72 -11.58 -11.93 3.66
CA GLN A 72 -10.16 -12.30 3.69
C GLN A 72 -9.48 -11.86 4.98
N LEU A 73 -9.82 -10.65 5.47
CA LEU A 73 -9.21 -10.08 6.68
C LEU A 73 -9.66 -10.80 7.95
N GLU A 74 -10.91 -11.28 8.00
CA GLU A 74 -11.42 -12.06 9.11
C GLU A 74 -10.64 -13.37 9.32
N ASP A 75 -10.22 -14.00 8.22
CA ASP A 75 -9.46 -15.26 8.25
C ASP A 75 -7.94 -15.05 8.34
N ALA A 76 -7.45 -13.81 8.15
CA ALA A 76 -6.02 -13.51 8.09
C ALA A 76 -5.44 -13.25 9.48
N SER A 77 -4.60 -14.17 9.98
CA SER A 77 -4.00 -14.10 11.32
C SER A 77 -3.12 -12.87 11.59
N ASP A 78 -2.66 -12.21 10.54
CA ASP A 78 -1.77 -11.05 10.61
C ASP A 78 -2.54 -9.72 10.67
N TRP A 79 -3.86 -9.77 10.56
CA TRP A 79 -4.73 -8.61 10.68
C TRP A 79 -5.45 -8.63 12.02
N THR A 80 -5.54 -7.47 12.62
CA THR A 80 -6.15 -7.29 13.96
C THR A 80 -7.45 -6.51 13.81
N PRO A 81 -8.57 -6.99 14.42
CA PRO A 81 -9.79 -6.19 14.44
C PRO A 81 -9.60 -4.92 15.28
N LEU A 82 -10.30 -3.85 14.90
CA LEU A 82 -10.35 -2.63 15.71
C LEU A 82 -10.95 -2.91 17.11
N PRO A 83 -10.58 -2.12 18.15
CA PRO A 83 -9.84 -0.85 18.08
C PRO A 83 -8.34 -1.01 17.86
N LEU A 84 -7.69 0.06 17.43
CA LEU A 84 -6.23 0.13 17.29
C LEU A 84 -5.53 -0.11 18.63
N ASP A 85 -4.38 -0.77 18.60
CA ASP A 85 -3.48 -0.77 19.75
C ASP A 85 -2.87 0.63 19.99
N PRO A 86 -2.27 0.88 21.18
CA PRO A 86 -1.72 2.21 21.48
C PRO A 86 -0.67 2.68 20.48
N THR A 87 0.12 1.78 19.87
CA THR A 87 1.15 2.12 18.89
C THR A 87 0.49 2.59 17.59
N ALA A 88 -0.39 1.79 17.02
CA ALA A 88 -1.11 2.14 15.80
C ALA A 88 -1.97 3.41 16.00
N GLN A 89 -2.61 3.55 17.17
CA GLN A 89 -3.36 4.76 17.52
C GLN A 89 -2.48 6.00 17.48
N ALA A 90 -1.29 5.96 18.10
CA ALA A 90 -0.35 7.08 18.10
C ALA A 90 0.11 7.44 16.68
N LEU A 91 0.35 6.43 15.83
CA LEU A 91 0.81 6.66 14.47
C LEU A 91 -0.23 7.38 13.59
N VAL A 92 -1.51 7.00 13.71
CA VAL A 92 -2.59 7.49 12.84
C VAL A 92 -3.24 8.75 13.36
N TYR A 93 -3.71 8.71 14.63
CA TYR A 93 -4.54 9.78 15.20
C TYR A 93 -3.85 10.56 16.32
N GLY A 94 -2.70 10.07 16.75
CA GLY A 94 -2.03 10.60 17.93
C GLY A 94 -2.67 10.14 19.24
N ILE A 95 -1.89 10.28 20.30
CA ILE A 95 -2.35 10.14 21.69
C ILE A 95 -1.91 11.37 22.46
N SER A 96 -2.76 11.82 23.38
CA SER A 96 -2.45 12.96 24.24
C SER A 96 -2.91 12.61 25.65
N GLU A 97 -1.96 12.56 26.58
CA GLU A 97 -2.20 12.31 28.00
C GLU A 97 -1.47 13.37 28.81
N ASP A 98 -2.21 14.11 29.63
CA ASP A 98 -1.70 15.19 30.50
C ASP A 98 -0.79 16.18 29.76
N THR A 99 0.54 16.00 29.86
CA THR A 99 1.57 16.85 29.26
C THR A 99 2.33 16.19 28.11
N ILE A 100 2.00 14.95 27.77
CA ILE A 100 2.66 14.18 26.71
C ILE A 100 1.73 14.05 25.53
N SER A 101 2.24 14.41 24.32
CA SER A 101 1.57 14.18 23.06
C SER A 101 2.49 13.40 22.12
N ILE A 102 2.01 12.29 21.56
CA ILE A 102 2.74 11.46 20.60
C ILE A 102 1.92 11.35 19.32
N GLY A 103 2.48 11.74 18.18
CA GLY A 103 1.79 11.74 16.89
C GLY A 103 0.73 12.84 16.78
N PRO A 104 -0.19 12.76 15.78
CA PRO A 104 -0.15 11.76 14.72
C PRO A 104 1.08 11.91 13.80
N PHE A 105 1.49 10.82 13.15
CA PHE A 105 2.63 10.79 12.24
C PHE A 105 2.19 10.65 10.76
N LEU A 106 1.04 10.03 10.51
CA LEU A 106 0.47 9.86 9.17
C LEU A 106 -0.45 11.04 8.85
N THR A 107 0.18 12.17 8.51
CA THR A 107 -0.52 13.42 8.20
C THR A 107 -0.14 13.95 6.82
N ASP A 108 -1.02 14.75 6.26
CA ASP A 108 -0.71 15.55 5.07
C ASP A 108 0.19 16.76 5.40
N ALA A 109 0.47 17.58 4.38
CA ALA A 109 1.33 18.74 4.50
C ALA A 109 0.74 19.84 5.44
N ASP A 110 -0.56 19.83 5.67
CA ASP A 110 -1.27 20.76 6.55
C ASP A 110 -1.42 20.22 7.97
N GLY A 111 -0.95 18.98 8.22
CA GLY A 111 -1.01 18.29 9.50
C GLY A 111 -2.34 17.57 9.75
N ALA A 112 -3.21 17.45 8.74
CA ALA A 112 -4.43 16.68 8.86
C ALA A 112 -4.15 15.18 8.70
N PRO A 113 -4.82 14.30 9.49
CA PRO A 113 -4.64 12.86 9.35
C PRO A 113 -5.01 12.37 7.94
N LEU A 114 -4.16 11.49 7.36
CA LEU A 114 -4.39 10.87 6.05
C LEU A 114 -5.49 9.81 6.07
N VAL A 115 -5.82 9.29 7.25
CA VAL A 115 -6.87 8.29 7.46
C VAL A 115 -7.98 8.92 8.30
N PRO A 116 -9.24 8.89 7.85
CA PRO A 116 -10.38 9.33 8.67
C PRO A 116 -10.53 8.44 9.90
N GLU A 117 -11.30 8.89 10.88
CA GLU A 117 -11.58 8.07 12.06
C GLU A 117 -12.46 6.86 11.65
N ILE A 118 -11.93 5.65 11.91
CA ILE A 118 -12.57 4.37 11.57
C ILE A 118 -13.01 3.69 12.86
N GLN A 119 -14.29 3.29 12.93
CA GLN A 119 -14.88 2.68 14.12
C GLN A 119 -14.89 1.15 14.04
N THR A 120 -15.08 0.60 12.85
CA THR A 120 -15.20 -0.85 12.60
C THR A 120 -14.31 -1.28 11.45
N GLY A 121 -13.60 -2.38 11.64
CA GLY A 121 -12.71 -2.89 10.59
C GLY A 121 -11.49 -3.61 11.14
N TYR A 122 -10.44 -3.59 10.37
CA TYR A 122 -9.19 -4.31 10.65
C TYR A 122 -7.98 -3.43 10.38
N TYR A 123 -6.89 -3.70 11.07
CA TYR A 123 -5.62 -3.05 10.77
C TYR A 123 -4.45 -4.05 10.78
N ARG A 124 -3.38 -3.66 10.10
CA ARG A 124 -2.10 -4.36 10.11
C ARG A 124 -0.97 -3.36 10.15
N LEU A 125 -0.08 -3.47 11.14
CA LEU A 125 1.14 -2.68 11.24
C LEU A 125 2.34 -3.53 10.87
N LEU A 126 3.07 -3.12 9.84
CA LEU A 126 4.31 -3.75 9.38
C LEU A 126 5.49 -2.84 9.72
N ASP A 127 6.25 -3.21 10.72
CA ASP A 127 7.53 -2.57 11.04
C ASP A 127 8.59 -3.11 10.08
N ARG A 128 9.06 -2.28 9.15
CA ARG A 128 10.03 -2.65 8.11
C ARG A 128 11.49 -2.45 8.55
N GLN A 129 11.75 -1.87 9.73
CA GLN A 129 13.11 -1.70 10.23
C GLN A 129 13.75 -3.05 10.61
N HIS A 130 15.05 -3.16 10.34
CA HIS A 130 15.82 -4.35 10.69
C HIS A 130 16.02 -4.48 12.21
N ASN A 131 16.33 -3.38 12.89
CA ASN A 131 16.50 -3.36 14.33
C ASN A 131 15.19 -3.05 15.03
N LYS A 132 14.64 -4.02 15.74
CA LYS A 132 13.36 -3.95 16.49
C LYS A 132 13.56 -4.00 18.00
N GLU A 133 14.81 -3.84 18.49
CA GLU A 133 15.11 -3.87 19.93
C GLU A 133 14.46 -2.69 20.67
N THR A 134 14.41 -1.52 20.02
CA THR A 134 13.73 -0.34 20.55
C THR A 134 12.27 -0.34 20.09
N PRO A 135 11.29 -0.11 20.99
CA PRO A 135 9.89 0.06 20.60
C PRO A 135 9.72 1.14 19.53
N LEU A 136 8.80 0.94 18.59
CA LEU A 136 8.68 1.77 17.39
C LEU A 136 8.56 3.26 17.72
N LEU A 137 7.72 3.64 18.69
CA LEU A 137 7.50 5.04 19.09
C LEU A 137 8.68 5.68 19.84
N GLU A 138 9.67 4.91 20.27
CA GLU A 138 10.87 5.41 20.95
C GLU A 138 12.07 5.58 20.01
N ARG A 139 11.89 5.30 18.71
CA ARG A 139 12.94 5.39 17.70
C ARG A 139 13.09 6.81 17.17
N PHE A 140 14.28 7.13 16.69
CA PHE A 140 14.59 8.40 16.03
C PHE A 140 14.17 8.42 14.54
N SER A 141 13.91 7.25 13.96
CA SER A 141 13.49 7.09 12.56
C SER A 141 12.44 6.02 12.44
N PHE A 142 11.57 6.18 11.46
CA PHE A 142 10.48 5.26 11.16
C PHE A 142 10.70 4.60 9.79
N ASN A 143 10.29 3.36 9.67
CA ASN A 143 10.14 2.66 8.41
C ASN A 143 9.05 1.60 8.62
N PHE A 144 7.82 1.98 8.32
CA PHE A 144 6.67 1.10 8.53
C PHE A 144 5.59 1.30 7.47
N THR A 145 4.79 0.25 7.28
CA THR A 145 3.51 0.29 6.57
C THR A 145 2.39 0.06 7.57
N LEU A 146 1.38 0.91 7.57
CA LEU A 146 0.17 0.73 8.36
C LEU A 146 -1.04 0.70 7.42
N ALA A 147 -1.71 -0.45 7.39
CA ALA A 147 -2.92 -0.64 6.61
C ALA A 147 -4.13 -0.66 7.53
N LEU A 148 -5.19 0.09 7.17
CA LEU A 148 -6.48 0.13 7.87
C LEU A 148 -7.60 -0.12 6.88
N TYR A 149 -8.46 -1.05 7.19
CA TYR A 149 -9.66 -1.32 6.41
C TYR A 149 -10.90 -0.93 7.20
N ASP A 150 -11.70 -0.08 6.60
CA ASP A 150 -12.99 0.38 7.11
C ASP A 150 -14.10 -0.49 6.52
N THR A 151 -14.76 -1.28 7.36
CA THR A 151 -15.87 -2.15 6.92
C THR A 151 -17.15 -1.39 6.61
N ASP A 152 -17.31 -0.17 7.11
CA ASP A 152 -18.52 0.63 6.88
C ASP A 152 -18.49 1.28 5.49
N THR A 153 -17.32 1.68 5.02
CA THR A 153 -17.13 2.32 3.71
C THR A 153 -16.53 1.40 2.65
N ASP A 154 -16.12 0.18 3.03
CA ASP A 154 -15.43 -0.81 2.18
C ASP A 154 -14.12 -0.26 1.58
N ARG A 155 -13.36 0.50 2.40
CA ARG A 155 -12.11 1.17 2.01
C ARG A 155 -10.91 0.66 2.75
N LEU A 156 -9.82 0.48 2.00
CA LEU A 156 -8.51 0.17 2.53
C LEU A 156 -7.59 1.38 2.37
N TYR A 157 -7.03 1.84 3.48
CA TYR A 157 -6.00 2.86 3.55
C TYR A 157 -4.66 2.17 3.81
N VAL A 158 -3.70 2.34 2.91
CA VAL A 158 -2.33 1.80 3.07
C VAL A 158 -1.38 2.98 3.12
N CYS A 159 -0.88 3.28 4.31
CA CYS A 159 0.00 4.40 4.55
C CYS A 159 1.41 3.92 4.93
N GLU A 160 2.42 4.60 4.42
CA GLU A 160 3.83 4.33 4.69
C GLU A 160 4.50 5.58 5.23
N LEU A 161 5.45 5.39 6.14
CA LEU A 161 6.33 6.45 6.63
C LEU A 161 7.75 5.94 6.66
N ASP A 162 8.62 6.66 5.96
CA ASP A 162 10.06 6.43 5.89
C ASP A 162 10.81 7.72 6.28
N THR A 163 11.74 7.62 7.27
CA THR A 163 12.53 8.78 7.74
C THR A 163 13.98 8.42 8.02
#